data_c144e49840b97313a186ce57dfe9aedb
#
_entry.id   c144e49840b97313a186ce57dfe9aedb
#
_cell.length_a   1.000
_cell.length_b   1.000
_cell.length_c   1.000
_cell.angle_alpha   90.00
_cell.angle_beta   90.00
_cell.angle_gamma   90.00
#
_symmetry.space_group_name_H-M   'P 1'
#
loop_
_entity.id
_entity.type
_entity.pdbx_description
1 polymer ?
#
loop_
_entity_poly.entity_id
_entity_poly.type
_entity_poly.pdbx_seq_one_letter_code
_entity_poly.pdbx_strand_id
1 'polypeptide(L)'
;MSERVRGAIALAPAPGASSLALDLSAGDGLSSRMLAERGWRVVSTEYRTRTPGWIAVNLDNDLPFSTARFDLVMMLEVIEHLADIPHLLGEIARVMKPGAVAIVTTPNRLNVSSRIHYLLSGYYKGRRAPLAYKYRVADGRNWHVMGLNDLHWIAWGAGLRMDALGRSRRKMRSRILAPILWPFIAGFSWMLYARVKQPEQRKINRELFGFMTSASLLMDENIIMRFRKVEGP
;
A
#
# COMPACT_ATOMS: atom_id res chain seq x y z
N MET A 1 2.30 17.35 10.30
CA MET A 1 1.26 16.46 9.77
C MET A 1 1.82 15.63 8.62
N SER A 2 1.73 14.32 8.68
CA SER A 2 2.38 13.42 7.70
C SER A 2 1.77 13.57 6.30
N GLU A 3 2.58 13.95 5.30
CA GLU A 3 2.13 14.03 3.89
C GLU A 3 1.59 12.71 3.37
N ARG A 4 2.12 11.58 3.89
CA ARG A 4 1.64 10.24 3.60
C ARG A 4 0.17 10.06 3.98
N VAL A 5 -0.21 10.42 5.22
CA VAL A 5 -1.60 10.29 5.69
C VAL A 5 -2.53 11.16 4.85
N ARG A 6 -2.13 12.41 4.55
CA ARG A 6 -2.93 13.27 3.64
C ARG A 6 -3.10 12.65 2.25
N GLY A 7 -2.02 12.10 1.69
CA GLY A 7 -2.07 11.43 0.39
C GLY A 7 -2.98 10.19 0.38
N ALA A 8 -2.99 9.42 1.46
CA ALA A 8 -3.89 8.29 1.63
C ALA A 8 -5.35 8.76 1.74
N ILE A 9 -5.61 9.72 2.62
CA ILE A 9 -6.95 10.31 2.81
C ILE A 9 -7.50 10.95 1.52
N ALA A 10 -6.63 11.52 0.67
CA ALA A 10 -7.05 12.10 -0.62
C ALA A 10 -7.59 11.04 -1.60
N LEU A 11 -7.21 9.77 -1.45
CA LEU A 11 -7.74 8.67 -2.25
C LEU A 11 -9.04 8.08 -1.70
N ALA A 12 -9.41 8.40 -0.46
CA ALA A 12 -10.67 7.94 0.12
C ALA A 12 -11.85 8.60 -0.61
N PRO A 13 -12.89 7.82 -0.96
CA PRO A 13 -14.09 8.39 -1.56
C PRO A 13 -14.82 9.31 -0.56
N ALA A 14 -15.76 10.09 -1.04
CA ALA A 14 -16.68 10.82 -0.16
C ALA A 14 -17.58 9.80 0.56
N PRO A 15 -17.78 9.94 1.90
CA PRO A 15 -18.67 9.05 2.62
C PRO A 15 -20.15 9.37 2.33
N GLY A 16 -20.98 8.33 2.29
CA GLY A 16 -22.43 8.47 2.42
C GLY A 16 -22.84 8.56 3.90
N ALA A 17 -24.11 8.77 4.17
CA ALA A 17 -24.65 9.02 5.52
C ALA A 17 -24.35 7.91 6.56
N SER A 18 -24.19 6.66 6.12
CA SER A 18 -23.92 5.49 6.97
C SER A 18 -22.59 4.80 6.67
N SER A 19 -21.69 5.45 5.94
CA SER A 19 -20.43 4.85 5.51
C SER A 19 -19.52 4.53 6.70
N LEU A 20 -18.97 3.32 6.68
CA LEU A 20 -18.14 2.77 7.74
C LEU A 20 -16.71 2.51 7.21
N ALA A 21 -15.72 3.09 7.87
CA ALA A 21 -14.31 2.87 7.58
C ALA A 21 -13.68 1.96 8.65
N LEU A 22 -12.76 1.11 8.25
CA LEU A 22 -11.87 0.34 9.10
C LEU A 22 -10.46 0.89 8.97
N ASP A 23 -9.85 1.32 10.07
CA ASP A 23 -8.47 1.76 10.13
C ASP A 23 -7.62 0.71 10.85
N LEU A 24 -6.89 -0.09 10.06
CA LEU A 24 -6.07 -1.21 10.55
C LEU A 24 -4.73 -0.69 11.03
N SER A 25 -4.41 -0.97 12.31
CA SER A 25 -3.21 -0.46 13.00
C SER A 25 -3.09 1.06 12.90
N ALA A 26 -4.09 1.74 13.46
CA ALA A 26 -4.26 3.20 13.37
C ALA A 26 -3.15 4.01 14.07
N GLY A 27 -2.25 3.36 14.83
CA GLY A 27 -1.08 3.98 15.45
C GLY A 27 -1.43 5.12 16.41
N ASP A 28 -1.14 6.37 16.03
CA ASP A 28 -1.48 7.56 16.81
C ASP A 28 -2.92 8.09 16.56
N GLY A 29 -3.69 7.39 15.73
CA GLY A 29 -5.08 7.73 15.37
C GLY A 29 -5.23 8.92 14.44
N LEU A 30 -4.14 9.40 13.82
CA LEU A 30 -4.23 10.56 12.91
C LEU A 30 -5.12 10.26 11.70
N SER A 31 -4.97 9.07 11.09
CA SER A 31 -5.82 8.62 9.98
C SER A 31 -7.28 8.52 10.36
N SER A 32 -7.57 7.91 11.50
CA SER A 32 -8.92 7.76 12.04
C SER A 32 -9.59 9.13 12.29
N ARG A 33 -8.88 10.08 12.91
CA ARG A 33 -9.39 11.45 13.12
C ARG A 33 -9.69 12.15 11.81
N MET A 34 -8.77 12.08 10.84
CA MET A 34 -8.97 12.73 9.53
C MET A 34 -10.11 12.13 8.73
N LEU A 35 -10.37 10.83 8.86
CA LEU A 35 -11.54 10.19 8.28
C LEU A 35 -12.82 10.65 8.97
N ALA A 36 -12.83 10.71 10.29
CA ALA A 36 -13.97 11.19 11.07
C ALA A 36 -14.32 12.66 10.73
N GLU A 37 -13.32 13.54 10.59
CA GLU A 37 -13.50 14.94 10.16
C GLU A 37 -14.12 15.04 8.75
N ARG A 38 -13.96 14.00 7.91
CA ARG A 38 -14.62 13.91 6.60
C ARG A 38 -16.01 13.28 6.63
N GLY A 39 -16.52 12.91 7.80
CA GLY A 39 -17.84 12.32 7.96
C GLY A 39 -17.88 10.79 7.93
N TRP A 40 -16.74 10.11 7.97
CA TRP A 40 -16.70 8.66 8.11
C TRP A 40 -16.99 8.25 9.56
N ARG A 41 -17.80 7.21 9.73
CA ARG A 41 -17.79 6.43 10.98
C ARG A 41 -16.58 5.51 10.94
N VAL A 42 -15.70 5.56 11.95
CA VAL A 42 -14.41 4.85 11.92
C VAL A 42 -14.35 3.80 13.02
N VAL A 43 -13.98 2.58 12.64
CA VAL A 43 -13.54 1.52 13.55
C VAL A 43 -12.02 1.49 13.49
N SER A 44 -11.37 1.82 14.61
CA SER A 44 -9.90 1.84 14.71
C SER A 44 -9.40 0.59 15.41
N THR A 45 -8.34 0.00 14.88
CA THR A 45 -7.70 -1.17 15.47
C THR A 45 -6.22 -0.93 15.73
N GLU A 46 -5.64 -1.71 16.64
CA GLU A 46 -4.20 -1.75 16.90
C GLU A 46 -3.81 -3.14 17.43
N TYR A 47 -2.56 -3.56 17.25
CA TYR A 47 -2.09 -4.85 17.77
C TYR A 47 -2.23 -4.93 19.30
N ARG A 48 -1.84 -3.87 20.01
CA ARG A 48 -2.03 -3.69 21.46
C ARG A 48 -2.52 -2.28 21.72
N THR A 49 -3.78 -2.15 22.07
CA THR A 49 -4.36 -0.83 22.35
C THR A 49 -4.76 -0.69 23.80
N ARG A 50 -4.56 0.52 24.34
CA ARG A 50 -5.16 1.01 25.60
C ARG A 50 -6.11 2.18 25.34
N THR A 51 -6.30 2.52 24.09
CA THR A 51 -7.18 3.63 23.68
C THR A 51 -8.64 3.17 23.79
N PRO A 52 -9.48 3.84 24.58
CA PRO A 52 -10.89 3.48 24.70
C PRO A 52 -11.58 3.48 23.33
N GLY A 53 -12.41 2.48 23.09
CA GLY A 53 -13.16 2.31 21.83
C GLY A 53 -12.38 1.71 20.66
N TRP A 54 -11.08 1.48 20.83
CA TRP A 54 -10.28 0.77 19.82
C TRP A 54 -10.31 -0.74 20.05
N ILE A 55 -10.18 -1.50 18.97
CA ILE A 55 -10.22 -2.96 19.00
C ILE A 55 -8.79 -3.49 18.85
N ALA A 56 -8.39 -4.38 19.77
CA ALA A 56 -7.10 -5.09 19.65
C ALA A 56 -7.23 -6.18 18.57
N VAL A 57 -6.37 -6.14 17.54
CA VAL A 57 -6.37 -7.08 16.42
C VAL A 57 -4.95 -7.49 16.07
N ASN A 58 -4.70 -8.79 16.00
CA ASN A 58 -3.51 -9.33 15.36
C ASN A 58 -3.82 -9.57 13.88
N LEU A 59 -3.13 -8.84 13.00
CA LEU A 59 -3.36 -8.89 11.55
C LEU A 59 -2.78 -10.14 10.86
N ASP A 60 -2.04 -10.97 11.58
CA ASP A 60 -1.64 -12.31 11.11
C ASP A 60 -2.75 -13.37 11.30
N ASN A 61 -3.88 -13.00 11.93
CA ASN A 61 -5.05 -13.84 12.14
C ASN A 61 -6.25 -13.30 11.37
N ASP A 62 -7.36 -14.07 11.38
CA ASP A 62 -8.64 -13.62 10.83
C ASP A 62 -9.10 -12.32 11.50
N LEU A 63 -9.62 -11.40 10.71
CA LEU A 63 -10.16 -10.15 11.22
C LEU A 63 -11.50 -10.39 11.94
N PRO A 64 -11.68 -9.89 13.20
CA PRO A 64 -12.87 -10.14 14.01
C PRO A 64 -14.08 -9.32 13.54
N PHE A 65 -14.30 -9.28 12.23
CA PHE A 65 -15.38 -8.54 11.61
C PHE A 65 -16.17 -9.41 10.63
N SER A 66 -17.47 -9.15 10.53
CA SER A 66 -18.33 -9.82 9.56
C SER A 66 -17.97 -9.49 8.12
N THR A 67 -18.29 -10.41 7.23
CA THR A 67 -18.15 -10.22 5.76
C THR A 67 -18.97 -9.01 5.29
N ALA A 68 -18.46 -8.29 4.30
CA ALA A 68 -19.14 -7.17 3.62
C ALA A 68 -19.64 -6.07 4.59
N ARG A 69 -18.80 -5.68 5.54
CA ARG A 69 -19.14 -4.68 6.58
C ARG A 69 -18.70 -3.26 6.24
N PHE A 70 -17.52 -3.11 5.65
CA PHE A 70 -16.86 -1.81 5.51
C PHE A 70 -16.91 -1.25 4.09
N ASP A 71 -17.11 0.06 3.99
CA ASP A 71 -17.10 0.81 2.72
C ASP A 71 -15.68 1.31 2.37
N LEU A 72 -14.81 1.44 3.38
CA LEU A 72 -13.41 1.81 3.26
C LEU A 72 -12.56 0.99 4.25
N VAL A 73 -11.43 0.45 3.79
CA VAL A 73 -10.38 -0.09 4.66
C VAL A 73 -9.11 0.73 4.44
N MET A 74 -8.48 1.15 5.52
CA MET A 74 -7.21 1.87 5.48
C MET A 74 -6.16 1.11 6.28
N MET A 75 -4.95 0.95 5.71
CA MET A 75 -3.81 0.30 6.34
C MET A 75 -2.52 1.02 5.94
N LEU A 76 -1.91 1.74 6.90
CA LEU A 76 -0.81 2.65 6.64
C LEU A 76 0.50 2.19 7.29
N GLU A 77 1.49 1.76 6.47
CA GLU A 77 2.83 1.32 6.92
C GLU A 77 2.78 0.11 7.86
N VAL A 78 2.00 -0.88 7.52
CA VAL A 78 1.81 -2.09 8.32
C VAL A 78 2.16 -3.34 7.55
N ILE A 79 1.81 -3.38 6.26
CA ILE A 79 1.88 -4.59 5.42
C ILE A 79 3.30 -5.19 5.35
N GLU A 80 4.32 -4.36 5.44
CA GLU A 80 5.73 -4.79 5.44
C GLU A 80 6.18 -5.52 6.71
N HIS A 81 5.37 -5.46 7.76
CA HIS A 81 5.67 -6.09 9.05
C HIS A 81 4.99 -7.45 9.25
N LEU A 82 4.08 -7.83 8.36
CA LEU A 82 3.24 -9.02 8.51
C LEU A 82 3.90 -10.26 7.93
N ALA A 83 3.57 -11.42 8.49
CA ALA A 83 4.09 -12.70 8.05
C ALA A 83 3.33 -13.25 6.81
N ASP A 84 2.00 -13.11 6.78
CA ASP A 84 1.12 -13.63 5.72
C ASP A 84 0.29 -12.52 5.06
N ILE A 85 0.87 -11.91 4.05
CA ILE A 85 0.21 -10.83 3.28
C ILE A 85 -0.96 -11.34 2.42
N PRO A 86 -0.85 -12.49 1.73
CA PRO A 86 -1.98 -13.07 1.00
C PRO A 86 -3.21 -13.29 1.89
N HIS A 87 -3.03 -13.87 3.07
CA HIS A 87 -4.10 -14.08 4.03
C HIS A 87 -4.77 -12.75 4.42
N LEU A 88 -3.97 -11.76 4.83
CA LEU A 88 -4.54 -10.46 5.23
C LEU A 88 -5.27 -9.77 4.09
N LEU A 89 -4.76 -9.78 2.85
CA LEU A 89 -5.47 -9.16 1.72
C LEU A 89 -6.78 -9.90 1.40
N GLY A 90 -6.83 -11.23 1.60
CA GLY A 90 -8.06 -12.02 1.55
C GLY A 90 -9.07 -11.58 2.62
N GLU A 91 -8.63 -11.41 3.86
CA GLU A 91 -9.46 -10.94 4.97
C GLU A 91 -9.95 -9.50 4.76
N ILE A 92 -9.08 -8.60 4.27
CA ILE A 92 -9.49 -7.25 3.87
C ILE A 92 -10.59 -7.34 2.81
N ALA A 93 -10.40 -8.14 1.77
CA ALA A 93 -11.43 -8.32 0.74
C ALA A 93 -12.71 -8.92 1.31
N ARG A 94 -12.63 -9.85 2.25
CA ARG A 94 -13.80 -10.45 2.91
C ARG A 94 -14.62 -9.41 3.66
N VAL A 95 -13.99 -8.59 4.48
CA VAL A 95 -14.70 -7.61 5.32
C VAL A 95 -15.17 -6.38 4.54
N MET A 96 -14.65 -6.12 3.35
CA MET A 96 -15.10 -5.05 2.45
C MET A 96 -16.42 -5.40 1.78
N LYS A 97 -17.30 -4.41 1.63
CA LYS A 97 -18.48 -4.50 0.78
C LYS A 97 -18.09 -4.62 -0.70
N PRO A 98 -18.94 -5.18 -1.58
CA PRO A 98 -18.76 -5.06 -3.02
C PRO A 98 -18.57 -3.58 -3.44
N GLY A 99 -17.61 -3.29 -4.31
CA GLY A 99 -17.28 -1.93 -4.75
C GLY A 99 -16.55 -1.04 -3.73
N ALA A 100 -16.37 -1.50 -2.48
CA ALA A 100 -15.63 -0.79 -1.46
C ALA A 100 -14.14 -0.58 -1.83
N VAL A 101 -13.49 0.32 -1.13
CA VAL A 101 -12.11 0.73 -1.40
C VAL A 101 -11.19 0.34 -0.25
N ALA A 102 -10.02 -0.21 -0.56
CA ALA A 102 -8.91 -0.35 0.38
C ALA A 102 -7.77 0.60 0.00
N ILE A 103 -7.18 1.28 0.99
CA ILE A 103 -6.01 2.15 0.81
C ILE A 103 -4.87 1.60 1.65
N VAL A 104 -3.80 1.21 0.97
CA VAL A 104 -2.64 0.57 1.58
C VAL A 104 -1.41 1.43 1.31
N THR A 105 -0.59 1.66 2.33
CA THR A 105 0.71 2.31 2.15
C THR A 105 1.85 1.42 2.62
N THR A 106 2.99 1.55 1.96
CA THR A 106 4.24 0.90 2.34
C THR A 106 5.44 1.75 1.88
N PRO A 107 6.63 1.60 2.50
CA PRO A 107 7.83 2.29 2.03
C PRO A 107 8.13 2.00 0.56
N ASN A 108 8.36 3.05 -0.22
CA ASN A 108 8.62 2.93 -1.65
C ASN A 108 10.04 2.43 -1.93
N ARG A 109 10.16 1.16 -2.27
CA ARG A 109 11.42 0.52 -2.67
C ARG A 109 11.75 0.75 -4.15
N LEU A 110 10.78 1.18 -4.94
CA LEU A 110 10.89 1.34 -6.39
C LEU A 110 11.20 2.77 -6.83
N ASN A 111 11.34 3.74 -5.90
CA ASN A 111 11.80 5.07 -6.29
C ASN A 111 13.25 5.01 -6.81
N VAL A 112 13.59 5.92 -7.71
CA VAL A 112 14.89 5.93 -8.43
C VAL A 112 16.07 5.85 -7.47
N SER A 113 16.05 6.62 -6.37
CA SER A 113 17.14 6.60 -5.37
C SER A 113 17.29 5.21 -4.71
N SER A 114 16.19 4.50 -4.46
CA SER A 114 16.22 3.13 -3.89
C SER A 114 16.73 2.10 -4.90
N ARG A 115 16.34 2.24 -6.19
CA ARG A 115 16.83 1.35 -7.28
C ARG A 115 18.33 1.45 -7.45
N ILE A 116 18.88 2.69 -7.49
CA ILE A 116 20.32 2.90 -7.59
C ILE A 116 21.04 2.34 -6.35
N HIS A 117 20.50 2.60 -5.16
CA HIS A 117 21.09 2.06 -3.94
C HIS A 117 21.13 0.54 -3.96
N TYR A 118 20.05 -0.11 -4.40
CA TYR A 118 19.98 -1.56 -4.53
C TYR A 118 20.99 -2.08 -5.57
N LEU A 119 21.08 -1.43 -6.73
CA LEU A 119 22.02 -1.80 -7.78
C LEU A 119 23.49 -1.79 -7.29
N LEU A 120 23.83 -0.81 -6.44
CA LEU A 120 25.21 -0.63 -5.97
C LEU A 120 25.54 -1.42 -4.69
N SER A 121 24.56 -1.73 -3.87
CA SER A 121 24.80 -2.31 -2.54
C SER A 121 24.11 -3.65 -2.28
N GLY A 122 23.22 -4.10 -3.18
CA GLY A 122 22.39 -5.27 -2.96
C GLY A 122 21.27 -5.09 -1.91
N TYR A 123 21.10 -3.88 -1.36
CA TYR A 123 20.11 -3.58 -0.32
C TYR A 123 19.19 -2.44 -0.72
N TYR A 124 17.91 -2.55 -0.42
CA TYR A 124 16.99 -1.44 -0.55
C TYR A 124 17.22 -0.42 0.58
N LYS A 125 17.15 0.86 0.22
CA LYS A 125 17.27 1.96 1.17
C LYS A 125 16.17 1.89 2.22
N GLY A 126 16.57 1.97 3.51
CA GLY A 126 15.65 1.83 4.66
C GLY A 126 15.71 0.46 5.34
N ARG A 127 16.35 -0.55 4.76
CA ARG A 127 16.80 -1.70 5.54
C ARG A 127 18.01 -1.29 6.39
N ARG A 128 18.02 -1.68 7.65
CA ARG A 128 19.26 -1.59 8.44
C ARG A 128 20.32 -2.47 7.79
N ALA A 129 21.55 -1.99 7.72
CA ALA A 129 22.64 -2.75 7.16
C ALA A 129 22.75 -4.13 7.85
N PRO A 130 23.11 -5.19 7.12
CA PRO A 130 23.22 -6.54 7.66
C PRO A 130 24.23 -6.65 8.82
N LEU A 131 25.08 -5.64 9.00
CA LEU A 131 26.11 -5.56 10.02
C LEU A 131 25.62 -5.13 11.42
N ALA A 132 24.35 -4.81 11.60
CA ALA A 132 23.80 -4.48 12.91
C ALA A 132 23.60 -5.77 13.73
N TYR A 133 24.67 -6.30 14.34
CA TYR A 133 24.64 -7.53 15.11
C TYR A 133 23.84 -7.43 16.43
N LYS A 134 23.50 -6.22 16.90
CA LYS A 134 22.56 -5.99 18.02
C LYS A 134 21.10 -5.97 17.56
N TYR A 135 20.74 -6.96 16.83
CA TYR A 135 19.43 -7.05 16.19
C TYR A 135 18.48 -7.93 17.02
N ARG A 136 17.40 -7.36 17.51
CA ARG A 136 16.33 -8.11 18.20
C ARG A 136 15.12 -8.25 17.28
N VAL A 137 14.45 -9.41 17.34
CA VAL A 137 13.21 -9.68 16.58
C VAL A 137 12.13 -8.64 16.90
N ALA A 138 12.14 -8.10 18.14
CA ALA A 138 11.19 -7.09 18.60
C ALA A 138 11.39 -5.66 18.03
N ASP A 139 12.44 -5.41 17.26
CA ASP A 139 12.79 -4.05 16.78
C ASP A 139 11.92 -3.58 15.58
N GLY A 140 10.74 -4.15 15.37
CA GLY A 140 9.76 -3.77 14.36
C GLY A 140 10.35 -3.79 12.95
N ARG A 141 10.32 -4.92 12.26
CA ARG A 141 11.03 -5.09 10.99
C ARG A 141 10.12 -5.08 9.79
N ASN A 142 10.66 -4.53 8.73
CA ASN A 142 10.14 -4.80 7.40
C ASN A 142 10.62 -6.19 6.97
N TRP A 143 9.83 -7.23 7.22
CA TRP A 143 10.12 -8.61 6.81
C TRP A 143 10.10 -8.75 5.30
N HIS A 144 9.14 -8.07 4.65
CA HIS A 144 8.92 -8.16 3.23
C HIS A 144 9.38 -6.91 2.50
N VAL A 145 10.24 -7.10 1.51
CA VAL A 145 10.61 -6.07 0.55
C VAL A 145 9.70 -6.24 -0.66
N MET A 146 8.46 -5.76 -0.54
CA MET A 146 7.51 -5.86 -1.63
C MET A 146 7.52 -4.62 -2.50
N GLY A 147 7.44 -4.84 -3.80
CA GLY A 147 7.20 -3.81 -4.79
C GLY A 147 5.71 -3.67 -5.11
N LEU A 148 5.40 -2.68 -5.93
CA LEU A 148 4.03 -2.46 -6.42
C LEU A 148 3.50 -3.69 -7.17
N ASN A 149 4.34 -4.33 -7.98
CA ASN A 149 3.94 -5.52 -8.75
C ASN A 149 3.55 -6.69 -7.85
N ASP A 150 4.33 -6.94 -6.79
CA ASP A 150 4.05 -8.04 -5.86
C ASP A 150 2.70 -7.83 -5.19
N LEU A 151 2.47 -6.63 -4.65
CA LEU A 151 1.21 -6.26 -4.01
C LEU A 151 0.03 -6.27 -4.99
N HIS A 152 0.25 -5.84 -6.23
CA HIS A 152 -0.78 -5.89 -7.27
C HIS A 152 -1.26 -7.33 -7.51
N TRP A 153 -0.33 -8.29 -7.67
CA TRP A 153 -0.69 -9.68 -7.96
C TRP A 153 -1.33 -10.40 -6.77
N ILE A 154 -0.83 -10.15 -5.55
CA ILE A 154 -1.43 -10.72 -4.34
C ILE A 154 -2.84 -10.16 -4.15
N ALA A 155 -3.02 -8.85 -4.29
CA ALA A 155 -4.33 -8.20 -4.20
C ALA A 155 -5.29 -8.70 -5.30
N TRP A 156 -4.76 -8.92 -6.51
CA TRP A 156 -5.54 -9.51 -7.61
C TRP A 156 -6.10 -10.88 -7.24
N GLY A 157 -5.29 -11.75 -6.65
CA GLY A 157 -5.71 -13.06 -6.14
C GLY A 157 -6.80 -12.98 -5.06
N ALA A 158 -6.83 -11.90 -4.28
CA ALA A 158 -7.84 -11.63 -3.26
C ALA A 158 -9.11 -10.93 -3.81
N GLY A 159 -9.23 -10.71 -5.12
CA GLY A 159 -10.37 -9.99 -5.71
C GLY A 159 -10.30 -8.46 -5.57
N LEU A 160 -9.10 -7.93 -5.31
CA LEU A 160 -8.86 -6.49 -5.21
C LEU A 160 -8.14 -5.99 -6.47
N ARG A 161 -8.64 -4.92 -7.08
CA ARG A 161 -8.05 -4.31 -8.29
C ARG A 161 -7.46 -2.94 -7.96
N MET A 162 -6.18 -2.76 -8.22
CA MET A 162 -5.53 -1.47 -8.06
C MET A 162 -6.02 -0.50 -9.13
N ASP A 163 -6.57 0.65 -8.73
CA ASP A 163 -7.13 1.65 -9.63
C ASP A 163 -6.48 3.04 -9.51
N ALA A 164 -5.71 3.30 -8.46
CA ALA A 164 -5.02 4.57 -8.30
C ALA A 164 -3.77 4.49 -7.43
N LEU A 165 -2.83 5.43 -7.67
CA LEU A 165 -1.71 5.74 -6.78
C LEU A 165 -1.89 7.13 -6.18
N GLY A 166 -1.66 7.24 -4.87
CA GLY A 166 -1.59 8.50 -4.15
C GLY A 166 -0.21 9.15 -4.28
N ARG A 167 -0.11 10.34 -3.69
CA ARG A 167 1.14 11.09 -3.59
C ARG A 167 1.61 11.16 -2.14
N SER A 168 2.90 10.98 -1.94
CA SER A 168 3.54 11.24 -0.67
C SER A 168 4.71 12.22 -0.84
N ARG A 169 5.51 12.39 0.20
CA ARG A 169 6.69 13.27 0.13
C ARG A 169 7.66 12.78 -0.93
N ARG A 170 8.08 13.68 -1.82
CA ARG A 170 9.07 13.39 -2.86
C ARG A 170 10.49 13.46 -2.31
N LYS A 171 11.30 12.44 -2.60
CA LYS A 171 12.73 12.47 -2.26
C LYS A 171 13.49 13.38 -3.22
N MET A 172 14.26 14.34 -2.68
CA MET A 172 15.02 15.31 -3.49
C MET A 172 15.91 14.63 -4.54
N ARG A 173 16.69 13.61 -4.13
CA ARG A 173 17.56 12.85 -5.06
C ARG A 173 16.76 12.19 -6.19
N SER A 174 15.59 11.63 -5.89
CA SER A 174 14.72 11.02 -6.91
C SER A 174 14.14 12.07 -7.86
N ARG A 175 13.84 13.29 -7.40
CA ARG A 175 13.36 14.39 -8.26
C ARG A 175 14.37 14.78 -9.33
N ILE A 176 15.67 14.75 -8.98
CA ILE A 176 16.75 15.10 -9.92
C ILE A 176 17.01 13.94 -10.88
N LEU A 177 17.06 12.71 -10.36
CA LEU A 177 17.46 11.53 -11.15
C LEU A 177 16.32 10.94 -11.99
N ALA A 178 15.06 11.08 -11.54
CA ALA A 178 13.94 10.48 -12.25
C ALA A 178 13.77 10.99 -13.68
N PRO A 179 13.83 12.28 -13.99
CA PRO A 179 13.73 12.76 -15.38
C PRO A 179 14.81 12.17 -16.29
N ILE A 180 16.05 12.02 -15.77
CA ILE A 180 17.18 11.48 -16.53
C ILE A 180 17.02 9.99 -16.80
N LEU A 181 16.57 9.23 -15.81
CA LEU A 181 16.45 7.78 -15.89
C LEU A 181 15.10 7.30 -16.42
N TRP A 182 14.10 8.19 -16.47
CA TRP A 182 12.75 7.84 -16.90
C TRP A 182 12.70 7.20 -18.30
N PRO A 183 13.39 7.71 -19.34
CA PRO A 183 13.34 7.11 -20.68
C PRO A 183 13.85 5.66 -20.67
N PHE A 184 14.92 5.39 -19.93
CA PHE A 184 15.48 4.04 -19.80
C PHE A 184 14.53 3.10 -19.04
N ILE A 185 13.97 3.60 -17.91
CA ILE A 185 12.99 2.84 -17.12
C ILE A 185 11.75 2.55 -17.94
N ALA A 186 11.22 3.55 -18.66
CA ALA A 186 10.04 3.41 -19.49
C ALA A 186 10.28 2.45 -20.66
N GLY A 187 11.40 2.61 -21.38
CA GLY A 187 11.77 1.74 -22.50
C GLY A 187 11.93 0.28 -22.08
N PHE A 188 12.64 0.02 -20.97
CA PHE A 188 12.83 -1.33 -20.45
C PHE A 188 11.53 -1.94 -19.94
N SER A 189 10.73 -1.17 -19.20
CA SER A 189 9.41 -1.61 -18.72
C SER A 189 8.47 -1.90 -19.89
N TRP A 190 8.44 -1.03 -20.91
CA TRP A 190 7.64 -1.27 -22.11
C TRP A 190 8.04 -2.58 -22.80
N MET A 191 9.35 -2.83 -22.99
CA MET A 191 9.84 -4.05 -23.59
C MET A 191 9.39 -5.30 -22.83
N LEU A 192 9.38 -5.25 -21.50
CA LEU A 192 8.93 -6.37 -20.66
C LEU A 192 7.42 -6.59 -20.78
N TYR A 193 6.62 -5.54 -20.64
CA TYR A 193 5.16 -5.63 -20.64
C TYR A 193 4.55 -5.87 -22.03
N ALA A 194 5.21 -5.43 -23.10
CA ALA A 194 4.74 -5.61 -24.47
C ALA A 194 4.88 -7.04 -25.00
N ARG A 195 5.73 -7.87 -24.37
CA ARG A 195 6.00 -9.25 -24.83
C ARG A 195 4.83 -10.21 -24.65
N VAL A 196 3.82 -9.84 -23.88
CA VAL A 196 2.68 -10.71 -23.58
C VAL A 196 1.71 -10.76 -24.77
N LYS A 197 1.36 -11.99 -25.20
CA LYS A 197 0.50 -12.22 -26.37
C LYS A 197 -1.01 -12.15 -26.05
N GLN A 198 -1.41 -12.49 -24.82
CA GLN A 198 -2.81 -12.57 -24.39
C GLN A 198 -3.44 -11.17 -24.29
N PRO A 199 -4.59 -10.89 -24.94
CA PRO A 199 -5.20 -9.56 -24.99
C PRO A 199 -5.58 -9.00 -23.60
N GLU A 200 -6.16 -9.84 -22.74
CA GLU A 200 -6.56 -9.45 -21.38
C GLU A 200 -5.35 -9.06 -20.53
N GLN A 201 -4.29 -9.87 -20.58
CA GLN A 201 -3.05 -9.57 -19.88
C GLN A 201 -2.38 -8.31 -20.42
N ARG A 202 -2.50 -8.00 -21.72
CA ARG A 202 -2.00 -6.75 -22.29
C ARG A 202 -2.68 -5.51 -21.69
N LYS A 203 -3.99 -5.58 -21.42
CA LYS A 203 -4.72 -4.49 -20.78
C LYS A 203 -4.16 -4.23 -19.39
N ILE A 204 -4.05 -5.28 -18.57
CA ILE A 204 -3.49 -5.21 -17.21
C ILE A 204 -2.05 -4.69 -17.24
N ASN A 205 -1.21 -5.21 -18.15
CA ASN A 205 0.17 -4.78 -18.29
C ASN A 205 0.30 -3.31 -18.70
N ARG A 206 -0.63 -2.77 -19.49
CA ARG A 206 -0.66 -1.35 -19.87
C ARG A 206 -0.97 -0.47 -18.65
N GLU A 207 -1.92 -0.88 -17.83
CA GLU A 207 -2.24 -0.19 -16.58
C GLU A 207 -1.03 -0.21 -15.62
N LEU A 208 -0.43 -1.39 -15.42
CA LEU A 208 0.78 -1.55 -14.62
C LEU A 208 1.95 -0.72 -15.15
N PHE A 209 2.16 -0.66 -16.47
CA PHE A 209 3.17 0.19 -17.09
C PHE A 209 2.98 1.66 -16.69
N GLY A 210 1.73 2.15 -16.73
CA GLY A 210 1.40 3.51 -16.31
C GLY A 210 1.76 3.76 -14.84
N PHE A 211 1.45 2.84 -13.95
CA PHE A 211 1.84 2.93 -12.54
C PHE A 211 3.35 2.84 -12.34
N MET A 212 4.03 1.90 -13.01
CA MET A 212 5.47 1.65 -12.86
C MET A 212 6.34 2.78 -13.38
N THR A 213 5.85 3.59 -14.29
CA THR A 213 6.54 4.75 -14.86
C THR A 213 6.03 6.09 -14.30
N SER A 214 5.10 6.05 -13.34
CA SER A 214 4.51 7.24 -12.75
C SER A 214 5.48 8.04 -11.89
N ALA A 215 5.26 9.34 -11.84
CA ALA A 215 6.04 10.25 -10.99
C ALA A 215 5.96 9.89 -9.51
N SER A 216 4.79 9.42 -9.03
CA SER A 216 4.62 8.96 -7.65
C SER A 216 5.52 7.78 -7.34
N LEU A 217 5.51 6.73 -8.18
CA LEU A 217 6.36 5.57 -7.93
C LEU A 217 7.84 5.89 -8.03
N LEU A 218 8.25 6.73 -8.98
CA LEU A 218 9.66 7.02 -9.21
C LEU A 218 10.28 8.00 -8.21
N MET A 219 9.47 8.85 -7.57
CA MET A 219 10.00 9.94 -6.75
C MET A 219 9.56 9.93 -5.29
N ASP A 220 8.41 9.34 -4.96
CA ASP A 220 7.82 9.45 -3.63
C ASP A 220 8.49 8.51 -2.61
N GLU A 221 8.41 8.89 -1.34
CA GLU A 221 8.97 8.14 -0.22
C GLU A 221 8.19 6.88 0.11
N ASN A 222 6.85 6.94 0.00
CA ASN A 222 5.93 5.85 0.23
C ASN A 222 5.13 5.56 -1.05
N ILE A 223 4.77 4.31 -1.26
CA ILE A 223 3.74 3.93 -2.23
C ILE A 223 2.40 4.02 -1.49
N ILE A 224 1.45 4.73 -2.07
CA ILE A 224 0.07 4.79 -1.61
C ILE A 224 -0.79 4.19 -2.71
N MET A 225 -1.38 3.03 -2.44
CA MET A 225 -2.17 2.28 -3.41
C MET A 225 -3.63 2.29 -3.00
N ARG A 226 -4.51 2.51 -3.98
CA ARG A 226 -5.93 2.29 -3.81
C ARG A 226 -6.34 1.05 -4.57
N PHE A 227 -7.04 0.17 -3.87
CA PHE A 227 -7.64 -1.04 -4.40
C PHE A 227 -9.15 -0.95 -4.29
N ARG A 228 -9.85 -1.44 -5.29
CA ARG A 228 -11.30 -1.61 -5.29
C ARG A 228 -11.65 -3.08 -5.24
N LYS A 229 -12.58 -3.46 -4.36
CA LYS A 229 -13.13 -4.79 -4.37
C LYS A 229 -14.01 -4.93 -5.60
N VAL A 230 -13.66 -5.89 -6.47
CA VAL A 230 -14.53 -6.28 -7.59
C VAL A 230 -15.44 -7.43 -7.13
N GLU A 231 -16.64 -7.48 -7.70
CA GLU A 231 -17.48 -8.66 -7.56
C GLU A 231 -16.71 -9.85 -8.15
N GLY A 232 -16.74 -10.98 -7.45
CA GLY A 232 -15.98 -12.16 -7.84
C GLY A 232 -16.24 -12.58 -9.28
N PRO A 233 -15.32 -13.39 -9.87
CA PRO A 233 -15.50 -13.92 -11.21
C PRO A 233 -16.76 -14.75 -11.30
#